data_295d8f5a25990f832c7ff3e8f26f6aab
#
_entry.id   295d8f5a25990f832c7ff3e8f26f6aab
#
_cell.length_a   1.000
_cell.length_b   1.000
_cell.length_c   1.000
_cell.angle_alpha   90.00
_cell.angle_beta   90.00
_cell.angle_gamma   90.00
#
_symmetry.space_group_name_H-M   'P 1'
#
loop_
_entity.id
_entity.type
_entity.pdbx_description
1 polymer ?
#
loop_
_entity_poly.entity_id
_entity_poly.type
_entity_poly.pdbx_seq_one_letter_code
_entity_poly.pdbx_strand_id
1 'polypeptide(L)'
;MSTLCRCWCIAVLIAAGGTRSVGQNTSDVPPSLAWDVSADARNAALGGLDVAPVRGDGWSMMLHPSAIDSTIDKNIYTSYLDFFAGIRAGAMAIPLHPSGRRASYVGVRFASYGDFEGSTAAGDPTGDFSGGDYAMQYGTSWTIDTIWVLGVSGFAGLRNLEQVNAGVVGLDVGLVRRSKNGYGAMGILISNLGIQRDFSGIMPEGRLPHNVQIGLTQSFPNAPFTFHLRLQRLETWNLAPEGTYDDLYDPLTGQVIPNETWVWGDQFFRHLSGGVTLNLGTHLRGYVGYNHQRQKTMVAAGRTGVNGLSLGIRGQFRNVDFNVARSVYHFAGSSTHLGLVLRLPNQARKTPPANA
;
A
#
# COMPACT_ATOMS: atom_id res chain seq x y z
N MET A 1 15.75 -20.44 26.13
CA MET A 1 15.77 -18.96 26.11
C MET A 1 17.00 -18.34 25.40
N SER A 2 17.77 -19.05 24.59
CA SER A 2 19.03 -18.56 24.04
C SER A 2 19.12 -18.45 22.51
N THR A 3 18.09 -18.82 21.77
CA THR A 3 18.10 -18.79 20.27
C THR A 3 17.31 -17.62 19.67
N LEU A 4 16.47 -16.96 20.44
CA LEU A 4 15.68 -15.80 19.99
C LEU A 4 16.47 -14.49 19.95
N CYS A 5 17.55 -14.40 20.75
CA CYS A 5 18.35 -13.16 20.87
C CYS A 5 19.34 -12.98 19.72
N ARG A 6 19.72 -14.04 18.99
CA ARG A 6 20.73 -13.94 17.91
C ARG A 6 20.16 -13.48 16.56
N CYS A 7 18.86 -13.63 16.30
CA CYS A 7 18.25 -13.15 15.05
C CYS A 7 17.92 -11.65 15.06
N TRP A 8 17.83 -11.02 16.23
CA TRP A 8 17.55 -9.58 16.35
C TRP A 8 18.76 -8.70 16.02
N CYS A 9 19.97 -9.20 16.21
CA CYS A 9 21.19 -8.41 15.93
C CYS A 9 21.51 -8.25 14.44
N ILE A 10 21.01 -9.12 13.57
CA ILE A 10 21.31 -9.07 12.13
C ILE A 10 20.39 -8.08 11.41
N ALA A 11 19.16 -7.90 11.87
CA ALA A 11 18.23 -6.93 11.27
C ALA A 11 18.59 -5.47 11.57
N VAL A 12 19.28 -5.21 12.68
CA VAL A 12 19.69 -3.85 13.10
C VAL A 12 21.00 -3.40 12.40
N LEU A 13 21.85 -4.33 11.97
CA LEU A 13 23.13 -4.01 11.36
C LEU A 13 23.05 -3.60 9.89
N ILE A 14 21.96 -3.89 9.19
CA ILE A 14 21.74 -3.47 7.79
C ILE A 14 21.31 -2.00 7.71
N ALA A 15 20.77 -1.44 8.79
CA ALA A 15 20.30 -0.05 8.84
C ALA A 15 21.40 0.99 9.17
N ALA A 16 22.60 0.57 9.56
CA ALA A 16 23.65 1.46 10.05
C ALA A 16 24.72 1.86 9.02
N GLY A 17 24.58 1.43 7.77
CA GLY A 17 25.59 1.69 6.72
C GLY A 17 25.12 2.67 5.67
N GLY A 18 25.32 3.98 5.87
CA GLY A 18 25.26 4.93 4.76
C GLY A 18 24.49 6.20 5.02
N THR A 19 24.99 7.07 5.88
CA THR A 19 24.58 8.47 5.90
C THR A 19 25.16 9.19 4.69
N ARG A 20 24.47 9.14 3.56
CA ARG A 20 24.53 10.21 2.57
C ARG A 20 23.17 10.90 2.60
N SER A 21 23.14 12.07 3.16
CA SER A 21 22.09 13.06 3.01
C SER A 21 22.01 13.42 1.52
N VAL A 22 21.19 12.68 0.79
CA VAL A 22 20.78 13.04 -0.57
C VAL A 22 19.29 13.25 -0.52
N GLY A 23 18.86 14.38 -1.04
CA GLY A 23 17.50 14.88 -0.98
C GLY A 23 16.42 13.86 -1.38
N GLN A 24 15.34 14.06 -0.81
CA GLN A 24 13.98 13.53 -0.74
C GLN A 24 13.46 12.51 -1.76
N ASN A 25 14.12 12.21 -2.87
CA ASN A 25 13.64 11.27 -3.87
C ASN A 25 14.66 10.20 -4.18
N THR A 26 14.38 8.97 -3.74
CA THR A 26 15.10 7.78 -4.20
C THR A 26 14.64 7.32 -5.59
N SER A 27 13.70 8.05 -6.21
CA SER A 27 13.13 7.78 -7.53
C SER A 27 13.34 8.96 -8.47
N ASP A 28 13.61 8.64 -9.72
CA ASP A 28 13.74 9.62 -10.81
C ASP A 28 12.36 9.97 -11.42
N VAL A 29 11.33 9.21 -11.05
CA VAL A 29 9.99 9.23 -11.63
C VAL A 29 8.95 9.47 -10.54
N PRO A 30 7.90 10.29 -10.82
CA PRO A 30 6.82 10.51 -9.86
C PRO A 30 6.01 9.23 -9.59
N PRO A 31 5.44 9.09 -8.37
CA PRO A 31 4.60 7.97 -8.02
C PRO A 31 3.34 7.87 -8.90
N SER A 32 2.74 6.69 -8.94
CA SER A 32 1.51 6.41 -9.68
C SER A 32 0.45 5.81 -8.77
N LEU A 33 -0.81 6.18 -8.99
CA LEU A 33 -1.92 5.53 -8.30
C LEU A 33 -2.12 4.06 -8.72
N ALA A 34 -1.67 3.67 -9.92
CA ALA A 34 -1.85 2.31 -10.40
C ALA A 34 -0.97 1.29 -9.67
N TRP A 35 0.26 1.67 -9.24
CA TRP A 35 1.19 0.72 -8.59
C TRP A 35 1.71 1.16 -7.23
N ASP A 36 1.58 2.45 -6.85
CA ASP A 36 2.05 2.94 -5.55
C ASP A 36 0.94 3.00 -4.49
N VAL A 37 -0.32 3.10 -4.91
CA VAL A 37 -1.47 3.21 -4.01
C VAL A 37 -2.36 1.98 -4.11
N SER A 38 -2.81 1.49 -2.97
CA SER A 38 -3.78 0.40 -2.94
C SER A 38 -5.18 0.89 -3.28
N ALA A 39 -5.77 0.35 -4.34
CA ALA A 39 -7.21 0.47 -4.57
C ALA A 39 -8.03 -0.42 -3.61
N ASP A 40 -7.40 -1.42 -2.98
CA ASP A 40 -8.08 -2.35 -2.06
C ASP A 40 -8.60 -1.67 -0.80
N ALA A 41 -9.89 -1.83 -0.55
CA ALA A 41 -10.60 -1.21 0.55
C ALA A 41 -10.12 -1.67 1.94
N ARG A 42 -9.74 -2.95 2.11
CA ARG A 42 -9.25 -3.45 3.40
C ARG A 42 -7.90 -2.81 3.76
N ASN A 43 -6.96 -2.79 2.84
CA ASN A 43 -5.66 -2.18 3.06
C ASN A 43 -5.78 -0.67 3.30
N ALA A 44 -6.63 0.01 2.54
CA ALA A 44 -6.91 1.43 2.75
C ALA A 44 -7.49 1.70 4.15
N ALA A 45 -8.44 0.87 4.60
CA ALA A 45 -9.07 0.98 5.92
C ALA A 45 -8.10 0.73 7.09
N LEU A 46 -7.04 -0.04 6.87
CA LEU A 46 -5.98 -0.29 7.86
C LEU A 46 -4.87 0.81 7.87
N GLY A 47 -5.09 1.93 7.17
CA GLY A 47 -4.12 3.02 7.07
C GLY A 47 -3.03 2.78 6.02
N GLY A 48 -3.11 1.70 5.27
CA GLY A 48 -2.22 1.30 4.20
C GLY A 48 -2.07 -0.21 4.08
N LEU A 49 -1.08 -0.66 3.30
CA LEU A 49 -0.86 -2.08 3.00
C LEU A 49 -0.60 -2.92 4.26
N ASP A 50 -1.29 -4.05 4.36
CA ASP A 50 -0.94 -5.10 5.32
C ASP A 50 0.27 -5.89 4.81
N VAL A 51 1.44 -5.61 5.38
CA VAL A 51 2.72 -6.24 5.00
C VAL A 51 2.91 -7.62 5.63
N ALA A 52 2.10 -7.97 6.60
CA ALA A 52 2.14 -9.27 7.27
C ALA A 52 0.80 -10.02 7.12
N PRO A 53 0.38 -10.36 5.88
CA PRO A 53 -0.91 -10.97 5.65
C PRO A 53 -0.98 -12.37 6.27
N VAL A 54 -2.09 -12.63 6.96
CA VAL A 54 -2.42 -13.96 7.47
C VAL A 54 -2.87 -14.89 6.33
N ARG A 55 -3.01 -16.18 6.61
CA ARG A 55 -3.45 -17.16 5.61
C ARG A 55 -4.83 -16.83 5.05
N GLY A 56 -5.00 -17.09 3.75
CA GLY A 56 -6.27 -16.92 3.05
C GLY A 56 -6.66 -15.49 2.75
N ASP A 57 -5.70 -14.54 2.87
CA ASP A 57 -5.93 -13.14 2.56
C ASP A 57 -5.62 -12.82 1.09
N GLY A 58 -6.58 -13.09 0.21
CA GLY A 58 -6.43 -12.80 -1.22
C GLY A 58 -6.51 -11.32 -1.60
N TRP A 59 -6.96 -10.44 -0.70
CA TRP A 59 -7.10 -9.01 -0.99
C TRP A 59 -5.78 -8.30 -1.23
N SER A 60 -4.74 -8.73 -0.55
CA SER A 60 -3.42 -8.10 -0.64
C SER A 60 -2.51 -8.69 -1.72
N MET A 61 -2.96 -9.71 -2.49
CA MET A 61 -2.06 -10.45 -3.40
C MET A 61 -1.35 -9.58 -4.44
N MET A 62 -2.02 -8.55 -4.97
CA MET A 62 -1.43 -7.67 -5.98
C MET A 62 -0.41 -6.68 -5.42
N LEU A 63 -0.43 -6.45 -4.12
CA LEU A 63 0.45 -5.51 -3.45
C LEU A 63 1.55 -6.22 -2.66
N HIS A 64 1.28 -7.47 -2.25
CA HIS A 64 2.21 -8.29 -1.50
C HIS A 64 2.17 -9.73 -2.06
N PRO A 65 3.13 -10.13 -2.88
CA PRO A 65 3.08 -11.40 -3.58
C PRO A 65 3.11 -12.63 -2.65
N SER A 66 3.60 -12.50 -1.41
CA SER A 66 3.53 -13.57 -0.41
C SER A 66 2.16 -13.70 0.28
N ALA A 67 1.20 -12.81 -0.03
CA ALA A 67 -0.17 -12.92 0.50
C ALA A 67 -0.91 -14.13 -0.08
N ILE A 68 -0.62 -14.47 -1.34
CA ILE A 68 -1.25 -15.62 -2.00
C ILE A 68 -0.65 -16.92 -1.47
N ASP A 69 -1.52 -17.88 -1.16
CA ASP A 69 -1.13 -19.24 -0.78
C ASP A 69 -2.13 -20.27 -1.32
N SER A 70 -1.84 -21.54 -1.09
CA SER A 70 -2.67 -22.65 -1.58
C SER A 70 -4.08 -22.74 -0.94
N THR A 71 -4.37 -21.90 0.04
CA THR A 71 -5.70 -21.85 0.68
C THR A 71 -6.63 -20.83 0.04
N ILE A 72 -6.11 -19.97 -0.85
CA ILE A 72 -6.91 -18.97 -1.55
C ILE A 72 -7.69 -19.65 -2.67
N ASP A 73 -9.00 -19.50 -2.59
CA ASP A 73 -9.91 -20.02 -3.60
C ASP A 73 -9.81 -19.25 -4.91
N LYS A 74 -10.19 -19.90 -6.02
CA LYS A 74 -10.31 -19.29 -7.34
C LYS A 74 -11.49 -18.33 -7.39
N ASN A 75 -11.30 -17.16 -6.85
CA ASN A 75 -12.29 -16.09 -6.85
C ASN A 75 -11.81 -14.93 -7.72
N ILE A 76 -12.71 -14.13 -8.20
CA ILE A 76 -12.36 -12.87 -8.85
C ILE A 76 -12.33 -11.79 -7.77
N TYR A 77 -11.17 -11.19 -7.58
CA TYR A 77 -10.96 -10.06 -6.66
C TYR A 77 -10.96 -8.78 -7.47
N THR A 78 -11.87 -7.85 -7.14
CA THR A 78 -11.91 -6.54 -7.79
C THR A 78 -11.88 -5.45 -6.73
N SER A 79 -11.22 -4.36 -7.04
CA SER A 79 -11.17 -3.17 -6.22
C SER A 79 -11.29 -1.92 -7.07
N TYR A 80 -11.94 -0.91 -6.50
CA TYR A 80 -12.17 0.38 -7.12
C TYR A 80 -11.94 1.48 -6.08
N LEU A 81 -11.25 2.51 -6.49
CA LEU A 81 -10.94 3.70 -5.72
C LEU A 81 -11.52 4.91 -6.44
N ASP A 82 -12.40 5.60 -5.75
CA ASP A 82 -12.82 6.95 -6.09
C ASP A 82 -12.04 7.94 -5.23
N PHE A 83 -11.11 8.63 -5.87
CA PHE A 83 -10.25 9.60 -5.24
C PHE A 83 -10.81 11.00 -5.45
N PHE A 84 -10.33 12.00 -4.71
CA PHE A 84 -10.75 13.38 -4.94
C PHE A 84 -10.27 13.89 -6.31
N ALA A 85 -10.84 15.00 -6.78
CA ALA A 85 -10.53 15.65 -8.06
C ALA A 85 -10.81 14.79 -9.31
N GLY A 86 -11.79 13.88 -9.25
CA GLY A 86 -12.17 13.05 -10.40
C GLY A 86 -11.20 11.90 -10.73
N ILE A 87 -10.17 11.71 -9.91
CA ILE A 87 -9.19 10.63 -10.09
C ILE A 87 -9.82 9.30 -9.67
N ARG A 88 -9.63 8.27 -10.46
CA ARG A 88 -10.16 6.93 -10.23
C ARG A 88 -9.08 5.89 -10.45
N ALA A 89 -9.07 4.85 -9.63
CA ALA A 89 -8.17 3.73 -9.83
C ALA A 89 -8.89 2.41 -9.52
N GLY A 90 -8.35 1.31 -10.03
CA GLY A 90 -8.90 0.01 -9.76
C GLY A 90 -7.94 -1.11 -10.06
N ALA A 91 -8.28 -2.29 -9.57
CA ALA A 91 -7.52 -3.49 -9.83
C ALA A 91 -8.46 -4.71 -9.90
N MET A 92 -8.07 -5.68 -10.70
CA MET A 92 -8.71 -6.99 -10.76
C MET A 92 -7.63 -8.06 -10.73
N ALA A 93 -7.83 -9.08 -9.91
CA ALA A 93 -6.92 -10.21 -9.83
C ALA A 93 -7.66 -11.54 -9.73
N ILE A 94 -7.08 -12.56 -10.33
CA ILE A 94 -7.59 -13.93 -10.33
C ILE A 94 -6.46 -14.86 -9.90
N PRO A 95 -6.60 -15.55 -8.75
CA PRO A 95 -5.70 -16.62 -8.36
C PRO A 95 -5.77 -17.77 -9.37
N LEU A 96 -4.61 -18.27 -9.73
CA LEU A 96 -4.48 -19.47 -10.56
C LEU A 96 -4.50 -20.73 -9.68
N HIS A 97 -4.60 -21.89 -10.33
CA HIS A 97 -4.57 -23.15 -9.60
C HIS A 97 -3.27 -23.31 -8.81
N PRO A 98 -3.34 -23.55 -7.49
CA PRO A 98 -2.17 -23.87 -6.72
C PRO A 98 -1.61 -25.24 -7.14
N SER A 99 -0.29 -25.33 -7.21
CA SER A 99 0.43 -26.58 -7.50
C SER A 99 1.38 -26.88 -6.35
N GLY A 100 1.02 -27.84 -5.52
CA GLY A 100 1.81 -28.20 -4.34
C GLY A 100 2.01 -27.03 -3.38
N ARG A 101 3.26 -26.56 -3.25
CA ARG A 101 3.64 -25.43 -2.38
C ARG A 101 3.63 -24.06 -3.11
N ARG A 102 3.25 -24.05 -4.38
CA ARG A 102 3.23 -22.85 -5.22
C ARG A 102 1.80 -22.36 -5.44
N ALA A 103 1.59 -21.06 -5.29
CA ALA A 103 0.38 -20.37 -5.69
C ALA A 103 0.73 -19.19 -6.60
N SER A 104 -0.13 -18.86 -7.56
CA SER A 104 0.12 -17.79 -8.52
C SER A 104 -1.15 -17.02 -8.82
N TYR A 105 -1.02 -15.81 -9.33
CA TYR A 105 -2.14 -15.00 -9.79
C TYR A 105 -1.77 -14.19 -11.03
N VAL A 106 -2.79 -13.75 -11.74
CA VAL A 106 -2.71 -12.70 -12.76
C VAL A 106 -3.63 -11.56 -12.36
N GLY A 107 -3.27 -10.36 -12.73
CA GLY A 107 -4.08 -9.19 -12.43
C GLY A 107 -3.82 -8.03 -13.36
N VAL A 108 -4.74 -7.07 -13.34
CA VAL A 108 -4.64 -5.81 -14.03
C VAL A 108 -4.91 -4.68 -13.06
N ARG A 109 -4.25 -3.55 -13.27
CA ARG A 109 -4.43 -2.31 -12.51
C ARG A 109 -4.59 -1.16 -13.47
N PHE A 110 -5.39 -0.19 -13.08
CA PHE A 110 -5.50 1.07 -13.82
C PHE A 110 -5.64 2.24 -12.86
N ALA A 111 -5.24 3.41 -13.34
CA ALA A 111 -5.57 4.70 -12.75
C ALA A 111 -5.94 5.65 -13.88
N SER A 112 -7.04 6.39 -13.71
CA SER A 112 -7.44 7.49 -14.58
C SER A 112 -7.33 8.78 -13.78
N TYR A 113 -6.68 9.76 -14.34
CA TYR A 113 -6.48 11.06 -13.70
C TYR A 113 -7.59 12.07 -14.02
N GLY A 114 -8.62 11.63 -14.78
CA GLY A 114 -9.72 12.47 -15.23
C GLY A 114 -9.42 13.22 -16.52
N ASP A 115 -10.28 14.16 -16.83
CA ASP A 115 -10.16 15.02 -18.00
C ASP A 115 -9.66 16.40 -17.58
N PHE A 116 -8.77 16.96 -18.36
CA PHE A 116 -8.13 18.26 -18.15
C PHE A 116 -8.47 19.20 -19.30
N GLU A 117 -8.85 20.41 -18.98
CA GLU A 117 -9.04 21.47 -19.96
C GLU A 117 -7.69 22.03 -20.39
N GLY A 118 -7.35 21.83 -21.66
CA GLY A 118 -6.13 22.36 -22.25
C GLY A 118 -6.27 23.83 -22.60
N SER A 119 -5.23 24.63 -22.31
CA SER A 119 -5.17 26.03 -22.72
C SER A 119 -3.77 26.45 -23.16
N THR A 120 -3.68 27.39 -24.09
CA THR A 120 -2.42 28.04 -24.45
C THR A 120 -1.90 28.92 -23.32
N ALA A 121 -0.64 29.34 -23.39
CA ALA A 121 -0.08 30.33 -22.46
C ALA A 121 -0.84 31.69 -22.48
N ALA A 122 -1.59 31.98 -23.53
CA ALA A 122 -2.47 33.15 -23.66
C ALA A 122 -3.86 32.93 -23.05
N GLY A 123 -4.18 31.69 -22.63
CA GLY A 123 -5.49 31.34 -22.05
C GLY A 123 -6.52 30.82 -23.06
N ASP A 124 -6.16 30.69 -24.34
CA ASP A 124 -7.09 30.14 -25.34
C ASP A 124 -7.25 28.64 -25.16
N PRO A 125 -8.50 28.08 -25.23
CA PRO A 125 -8.73 26.65 -25.06
C PRO A 125 -8.11 25.88 -26.23
N THR A 126 -7.37 24.80 -25.91
CA THR A 126 -6.75 23.90 -26.90
C THR A 126 -7.47 22.56 -27.05
N GLY A 127 -8.54 22.33 -26.26
CA GLY A 127 -9.28 21.09 -26.19
C GLY A 127 -8.98 20.31 -24.92
N ASP A 128 -9.80 19.31 -24.64
CA ASP A 128 -9.67 18.48 -23.44
C ASP A 128 -8.69 17.34 -23.69
N PHE A 129 -7.92 16.96 -22.67
CA PHE A 129 -7.07 15.78 -22.71
C PHE A 129 -7.25 14.95 -21.44
N SER A 130 -6.95 13.66 -21.50
CA SER A 130 -7.03 12.75 -20.38
C SER A 130 -5.68 12.08 -20.09
N GLY A 131 -5.53 11.58 -18.87
CA GLY A 131 -4.35 10.85 -18.46
C GLY A 131 -4.70 9.56 -17.72
N GLY A 132 -3.84 8.56 -17.82
CA GLY A 132 -4.02 7.31 -17.11
C GLY A 132 -2.82 6.39 -17.13
N ASP A 133 -2.77 5.52 -16.14
CA ASP A 133 -1.78 4.46 -15.99
C ASP A 133 -2.49 3.11 -16.07
N TYR A 134 -1.89 2.15 -16.75
CA TYR A 134 -2.40 0.80 -16.93
C TYR A 134 -1.28 -0.20 -16.73
N ALA A 135 -1.51 -1.27 -15.98
CA ALA A 135 -0.50 -2.31 -15.78
C ALA A 135 -1.13 -3.70 -15.73
N MET A 136 -0.40 -4.67 -16.25
CA MET A 136 -0.63 -6.09 -16.06
C MET A 136 0.40 -6.64 -15.08
N GLN A 137 -0.02 -7.56 -14.22
CA GLN A 137 0.83 -8.15 -13.19
C GLN A 137 0.67 -9.66 -13.15
N TYR A 138 1.78 -10.35 -13.00
CA TYR A 138 1.84 -11.75 -12.63
C TYR A 138 2.62 -11.92 -11.35
N GLY A 139 2.08 -12.68 -10.40
CA GLY A 139 2.77 -12.99 -9.16
C GLY A 139 2.71 -14.47 -8.80
N THR A 140 3.70 -14.89 -8.05
CA THR A 140 3.81 -16.27 -7.57
C THR A 140 4.42 -16.29 -6.18
N SER A 141 3.96 -17.22 -5.36
CA SER A 141 4.51 -17.49 -4.03
C SER A 141 4.90 -18.94 -3.88
N TRP A 142 5.84 -19.18 -2.99
CA TRP A 142 6.30 -20.50 -2.58
C TRP A 142 6.24 -20.61 -1.07
N THR A 143 5.50 -21.59 -0.59
CA THR A 143 5.52 -22.00 0.82
C THR A 143 6.76 -22.85 1.05
N ILE A 144 7.81 -22.26 1.64
CA ILE A 144 9.11 -22.92 1.87
C ILE A 144 8.94 -24.02 2.90
N ASP A 145 8.26 -23.69 4.01
CA ASP A 145 7.84 -24.63 5.05
C ASP A 145 6.45 -24.24 5.59
N THR A 146 6.06 -24.74 6.74
CA THR A 146 4.72 -24.45 7.31
C THR A 146 4.53 -23.01 7.76
N ILE A 147 5.62 -22.24 7.90
CA ILE A 147 5.61 -20.87 8.47
C ILE A 147 6.14 -19.80 7.51
N TRP A 148 6.98 -20.15 6.54
CA TRP A 148 7.60 -19.18 5.64
C TRP A 148 7.00 -19.21 4.24
N VAL A 149 6.65 -18.04 3.72
CA VAL A 149 6.16 -17.86 2.35
C VAL A 149 6.99 -16.77 1.68
N LEU A 150 7.65 -17.12 0.59
CA LEU A 150 8.35 -16.18 -0.30
C LEU A 150 7.44 -15.89 -1.49
N GLY A 151 7.32 -14.64 -1.89
CA GLY A 151 6.55 -14.22 -3.05
C GLY A 151 7.35 -13.27 -3.94
N VAL A 152 7.12 -13.39 -5.23
CA VAL A 152 7.67 -12.49 -6.25
C VAL A 152 6.57 -12.16 -7.23
N SER A 153 6.45 -10.90 -7.62
CA SER A 153 5.58 -10.47 -8.70
C SER A 153 6.30 -9.52 -9.64
N GLY A 154 5.92 -9.59 -10.92
CA GLY A 154 6.38 -8.65 -11.93
C GLY A 154 5.19 -7.95 -12.56
N PHE A 155 5.32 -6.69 -12.89
CA PHE A 155 4.34 -5.93 -13.63
C PHE A 155 4.96 -5.18 -14.80
N ALA A 156 4.17 -4.99 -15.84
CA ALA A 156 4.49 -4.13 -16.96
C ALA A 156 3.28 -3.24 -17.24
N GLY A 157 3.53 -1.98 -17.54
CA GLY A 157 2.48 -0.99 -17.71
C GLY A 157 2.83 0.13 -18.66
N LEU A 158 1.81 0.92 -18.96
CA LEU A 158 1.87 2.11 -19.78
C LEU A 158 1.32 3.29 -18.98
N ARG A 159 1.99 4.42 -19.08
CA ARG A 159 1.56 5.72 -18.57
C ARG A 159 1.29 6.62 -19.76
N ASN A 160 0.09 7.14 -19.83
CA ASN A 160 -0.32 8.07 -20.89
C ASN A 160 -0.77 9.38 -20.25
N LEU A 161 -0.30 10.50 -20.79
CA LEU A 161 -0.76 11.84 -20.40
C LEU A 161 -0.75 12.69 -21.65
N GLU A 162 -1.93 13.01 -22.19
CA GLU A 162 -2.07 13.73 -23.46
C GLU A 162 -1.32 12.99 -24.59
N GLN A 163 -0.27 13.61 -25.14
CA GLN A 163 0.57 13.05 -26.21
C GLN A 163 1.82 12.32 -25.66
N VAL A 164 1.99 12.30 -24.35
CA VAL A 164 3.17 11.76 -23.71
C VAL A 164 2.92 10.32 -23.26
N ASN A 165 3.80 9.40 -23.66
CA ASN A 165 3.68 8.00 -23.34
C ASN A 165 4.97 7.45 -22.74
N ALA A 166 4.85 6.70 -21.66
CA ALA A 166 5.96 6.00 -21.05
C ALA A 166 5.62 4.54 -20.75
N GLY A 167 6.60 3.68 -20.91
CA GLY A 167 6.54 2.27 -20.50
C GLY A 167 7.12 2.08 -19.11
N VAL A 168 6.51 1.21 -18.31
CA VAL A 168 6.95 0.90 -16.95
C VAL A 168 7.10 -0.60 -16.78
N VAL A 169 8.18 -1.03 -16.14
CA VAL A 169 8.36 -2.40 -15.70
C VAL A 169 8.87 -2.41 -14.27
N GLY A 170 8.36 -3.33 -13.46
CA GLY A 170 8.76 -3.43 -12.06
C GLY A 170 8.56 -4.81 -11.47
N LEU A 171 9.21 -5.02 -10.32
CA LEU A 171 9.18 -6.26 -9.54
C LEU A 171 8.86 -5.93 -8.09
N ASP A 172 8.09 -6.82 -7.45
CA ASP A 172 7.88 -6.81 -6.00
C ASP A 172 8.37 -8.14 -5.41
N VAL A 173 9.01 -8.06 -4.26
CA VAL A 173 9.52 -9.23 -3.53
C VAL A 173 9.06 -9.15 -2.09
N GLY A 174 8.38 -10.19 -1.64
CA GLY A 174 7.84 -10.29 -0.29
C GLY A 174 8.25 -11.58 0.42
N LEU A 175 8.46 -11.48 1.72
CA LEU A 175 8.70 -12.63 2.59
C LEU A 175 7.79 -12.49 3.81
N VAL A 176 7.02 -13.53 4.10
CA VAL A 176 6.14 -13.58 5.28
C VAL A 176 6.48 -14.78 6.13
N ARG A 177 6.67 -14.55 7.42
CA ARG A 177 6.73 -15.58 8.45
C ARG A 177 5.43 -15.61 9.22
N ARG A 178 4.69 -16.71 9.15
CA ARG A 178 3.44 -16.92 9.87
C ARG A 178 3.70 -17.71 11.16
N SER A 179 2.98 -17.37 12.22
CA SER A 179 3.04 -18.13 13.45
C SER A 179 2.41 -19.51 13.28
N LYS A 180 2.96 -20.53 13.94
CA LYS A 180 2.42 -21.89 13.89
C LYS A 180 1.00 -22.00 14.46
N ASN A 181 0.65 -21.15 15.42
CA ASN A 181 -0.69 -21.09 16.00
C ASN A 181 -1.71 -20.30 15.17
N GLY A 182 -1.30 -19.71 14.02
CA GLY A 182 -2.17 -18.93 13.14
C GLY A 182 -2.50 -17.51 13.59
N TYR A 183 -2.10 -17.09 14.80
CA TYR A 183 -2.49 -15.79 15.37
C TYR A 183 -1.58 -14.64 15.02
N GLY A 184 -0.41 -14.89 14.47
CA GLY A 184 0.55 -13.85 14.16
C GLY A 184 1.22 -14.04 12.82
N ALA A 185 1.67 -12.93 12.23
CA ALA A 185 2.52 -12.92 11.06
C ALA A 185 3.50 -11.73 11.13
N MET A 186 4.68 -11.91 10.56
CA MET A 186 5.66 -10.84 10.31
C MET A 186 6.01 -10.88 8.83
N GLY A 187 6.14 -9.72 8.21
CA GLY A 187 6.42 -9.63 6.79
C GLY A 187 7.46 -8.58 6.47
N ILE A 188 8.15 -8.79 5.36
CA ILE A 188 9.02 -7.82 4.70
C ILE A 188 8.57 -7.75 3.25
N LEU A 189 8.46 -6.54 2.72
CA LEU A 189 8.13 -6.28 1.33
C LEU A 189 9.07 -5.22 0.76
N ILE A 190 9.59 -5.50 -0.42
CA ILE A 190 10.24 -4.52 -1.28
C ILE A 190 9.38 -4.42 -2.53
N SER A 191 8.75 -3.27 -2.74
CA SER A 191 7.85 -3.04 -3.87
C SER A 191 8.42 -2.03 -4.87
N ASN A 192 7.97 -2.13 -6.12
CA ASN A 192 8.30 -1.23 -7.21
C ASN A 192 9.81 -1.16 -7.56
N LEU A 193 10.52 -2.28 -7.45
CA LEU A 193 11.87 -2.37 -8.00
C LEU A 193 11.80 -2.34 -9.52
N GLY A 194 11.88 -1.15 -10.12
CA GLY A 194 11.62 -1.01 -11.54
C GLY A 194 12.13 0.26 -12.16
N ILE A 195 11.85 0.39 -13.45
CA ILE A 195 12.23 1.55 -14.27
C ILE A 195 11.06 2.01 -15.12
N GLN A 196 11.03 3.30 -15.40
CA GLN A 196 10.20 3.94 -16.41
C GLN A 196 11.06 4.37 -17.59
N ARG A 197 10.57 4.11 -18.81
CA ARG A 197 11.15 4.55 -20.06
C ARG A 197 10.17 5.45 -20.79
N ASP A 198 10.59 6.65 -21.12
CA ASP A 198 9.80 7.58 -21.91
C ASP A 198 9.92 7.28 -23.42
N PHE A 199 8.79 7.30 -24.12
CA PHE A 199 8.72 7.14 -25.59
C PHE A 199 8.52 8.46 -26.31
N SER A 200 8.22 9.53 -25.58
CA SER A 200 7.91 10.87 -26.09
C SER A 200 9.03 11.88 -25.95
N GLY A 201 10.04 11.59 -25.11
CA GLY A 201 11.17 12.48 -24.80
C GLY A 201 10.82 13.65 -23.85
N ILE A 202 9.68 13.56 -23.16
CA ILE A 202 9.14 14.64 -22.30
C ILE A 202 8.99 14.17 -20.84
N MET A 203 8.62 12.91 -20.60
CA MET A 203 8.47 12.36 -19.25
C MET A 203 9.80 12.02 -18.59
N PRO A 204 9.90 12.13 -17.26
CA PRO A 204 11.06 11.64 -16.54
C PRO A 204 11.30 10.16 -16.79
N GLU A 205 12.54 9.81 -17.09
CA GLU A 205 13.01 8.44 -17.16
C GLU A 205 13.80 8.07 -15.90
N GLY A 206 13.83 6.80 -15.55
CA GLY A 206 14.66 6.32 -14.46
C GLY A 206 13.96 5.35 -13.53
N ARG A 207 14.39 5.35 -12.29
CA ARG A 207 13.92 4.39 -11.28
C ARG A 207 12.55 4.74 -10.77
N LEU A 208 11.70 3.72 -10.59
CA LEU A 208 10.43 3.87 -9.90
C LEU A 208 10.64 4.17 -8.40
N PRO A 209 9.67 4.81 -7.74
CA PRO A 209 9.68 5.00 -6.30
C PRO A 209 9.50 3.64 -5.59
N HIS A 210 10.62 2.97 -5.32
CA HIS A 210 10.59 1.72 -4.57
C HIS A 210 10.30 1.98 -3.10
N ASN A 211 9.77 0.97 -2.40
CA ASN A 211 9.35 1.09 -1.01
C ASN A 211 9.72 -0.17 -0.23
N VAL A 212 10.56 -0.02 0.78
CA VAL A 212 10.94 -1.09 1.71
C VAL A 212 10.07 -1.00 2.94
N GLN A 213 9.37 -2.10 3.26
CA GLN A 213 8.38 -2.14 4.32
C GLN A 213 8.56 -3.37 5.21
N ILE A 214 8.27 -3.21 6.49
CA ILE A 214 8.20 -4.29 7.47
C ILE A 214 6.85 -4.22 8.15
N GLY A 215 6.21 -5.37 8.39
CA GLY A 215 4.91 -5.44 9.03
C GLY A 215 4.80 -6.51 10.10
N LEU A 216 3.86 -6.29 10.99
CA LEU A 216 3.46 -7.22 12.03
C LEU A 216 1.93 -7.27 12.08
N THR A 217 1.39 -8.48 12.10
CA THR A 217 -0.03 -8.72 12.37
C THR A 217 -0.16 -9.64 13.56
N GLN A 218 -1.00 -9.29 14.53
CA GLN A 218 -1.23 -10.08 15.73
C GLN A 218 -2.72 -10.14 16.06
N SER A 219 -3.27 -11.34 16.06
CA SER A 219 -4.62 -11.68 16.56
C SER A 219 -4.53 -12.29 17.94
N PHE A 220 -5.63 -12.30 18.68
CA PHE A 220 -5.71 -12.90 20.02
C PHE A 220 -6.86 -13.90 20.05
N PRO A 221 -6.65 -15.12 20.62
CA PRO A 221 -7.64 -16.21 20.60
C PRO A 221 -8.98 -15.82 21.24
N ASN A 222 -8.92 -15.04 22.32
CA ASN A 222 -10.09 -14.70 23.14
C ASN A 222 -10.56 -13.26 22.98
N ALA A 223 -10.06 -12.55 21.95
CA ALA A 223 -10.45 -11.18 21.69
C ALA A 223 -10.81 -10.99 20.20
N PRO A 224 -11.84 -10.19 19.88
CA PRO A 224 -12.27 -9.98 18.53
C PRO A 224 -11.37 -9.01 17.75
N PHE A 225 -10.15 -8.77 18.20
CA PHE A 225 -9.23 -7.80 17.66
C PHE A 225 -8.04 -8.45 16.95
N THR A 226 -7.65 -7.87 15.81
CA THR A 226 -6.37 -8.13 15.15
C THR A 226 -5.67 -6.81 14.95
N PHE A 227 -4.46 -6.67 15.46
CA PHE A 227 -3.63 -5.48 15.30
C PHE A 227 -2.72 -5.64 14.10
N HIS A 228 -2.59 -4.58 13.33
CA HIS A 228 -1.72 -4.46 12.17
C HIS A 228 -0.79 -3.28 12.39
N LEU A 229 0.51 -3.50 12.27
CA LEU A 229 1.53 -2.47 12.37
C LEU A 229 2.44 -2.55 11.16
N ARG A 230 2.81 -1.39 10.60
CA ARG A 230 3.69 -1.30 9.46
C ARG A 230 4.68 -0.15 9.63
N LEU A 231 5.93 -0.44 9.29
CA LEU A 231 6.95 0.54 8.99
C LEU A 231 7.13 0.60 7.47
N GLN A 232 7.06 1.79 6.89
CA GLN A 232 7.10 2.04 5.45
C GLN A 232 8.26 2.95 5.08
N ARG A 233 8.70 2.90 3.80
CA ARG A 233 9.74 3.78 3.24
C ARG A 233 11.06 3.74 4.01
N LEU A 234 11.48 2.54 4.41
CA LEU A 234 12.69 2.34 5.19
C LEU A 234 13.98 2.61 4.39
N GLU A 235 13.88 2.76 3.08
CA GLU A 235 14.96 3.17 2.18
C GLU A 235 15.38 4.64 2.37
N THR A 236 14.50 5.47 2.95
CA THR A 236 14.74 6.91 3.14
C THR A 236 14.34 7.32 4.54
N TRP A 237 15.26 7.85 5.35
CA TRP A 237 14.95 8.27 6.71
C TRP A 237 14.14 9.57 6.75
N ASN A 238 14.51 10.55 5.94
CA ASN A 238 13.83 11.85 5.92
C ASN A 238 12.58 11.83 5.05
N LEU A 239 11.40 11.79 5.68
CA LEU A 239 10.09 11.83 5.02
C LEU A 239 9.38 13.18 5.16
N ALA A 240 9.98 14.13 5.87
CA ALA A 240 9.41 15.46 5.99
C ALA A 240 9.71 16.29 4.73
N PRO A 241 8.78 17.14 4.27
CA PRO A 241 9.07 18.16 3.26
C PRO A 241 10.19 19.10 3.71
N GLU A 242 10.89 19.71 2.74
CA GLU A 242 11.89 20.74 3.01
C GLU A 242 11.26 21.90 3.79
N GLY A 243 12.02 22.49 4.71
CA GLY A 243 11.54 23.57 5.57
C GLY A 243 10.64 23.17 6.73
N THR A 244 10.30 21.86 6.89
CA THR A 244 9.39 21.41 7.96
C THR A 244 9.95 21.71 9.36
N TYR A 245 11.26 21.71 9.49
CA TYR A 245 11.97 21.88 10.79
C TYR A 245 12.71 23.22 10.90
N ASP A 246 12.56 24.10 9.90
CA ASP A 246 13.15 25.43 9.94
C ASP A 246 12.43 26.29 10.96
N ASP A 247 13.15 27.25 11.51
CA ASP A 247 12.58 28.27 12.37
C ASP A 247 11.61 29.15 11.60
N LEU A 248 10.53 29.52 12.24
CA LEU A 248 9.54 30.42 11.66
C LEU A 248 9.93 31.87 11.95
N TYR A 249 9.61 32.76 11.02
CA TYR A 249 9.78 34.21 11.20
C TYR A 249 8.40 34.85 11.32
N ASP A 250 8.21 35.65 12.39
CA ASP A 250 7.03 36.49 12.49
C ASP A 250 7.14 37.64 11.46
N PRO A 251 6.25 37.69 10.47
CA PRO A 251 6.32 38.70 9.42
C PRO A 251 6.05 40.12 9.91
N LEU A 252 5.46 40.29 11.10
CA LEU A 252 5.15 41.61 11.67
C LEU A 252 6.28 42.13 12.57
N THR A 253 6.91 41.27 13.35
CA THR A 253 7.94 41.68 14.31
C THR A 253 9.36 41.36 13.87
N GLY A 254 9.51 40.49 12.84
CA GLY A 254 10.81 39.98 12.40
C GLY A 254 11.47 39.03 13.40
N GLN A 255 10.77 38.64 14.46
CA GLN A 255 11.31 37.73 15.47
C GLN A 255 11.38 36.30 14.96
N VAL A 256 12.46 35.61 15.32
CA VAL A 256 12.63 34.16 15.07
C VAL A 256 11.84 33.39 16.10
N ILE A 257 10.95 32.53 15.64
CA ILE A 257 10.20 31.58 16.47
C ILE A 257 10.88 30.22 16.28
N PRO A 258 11.64 29.74 17.29
CA PRO A 258 12.35 28.47 17.17
C PRO A 258 11.38 27.29 16.96
N ASN A 259 11.75 26.38 16.09
CA ASN A 259 11.00 25.14 15.91
C ASN A 259 11.44 24.10 16.96
N GLU A 260 10.62 23.87 17.98
CA GLU A 260 10.88 22.92 19.07
C GLU A 260 10.53 21.46 18.74
N THR A 261 10.24 21.13 17.47
CA THR A 261 9.84 19.78 17.08
C THR A 261 10.96 18.77 17.33
N TRP A 262 10.65 17.68 18.04
CA TRP A 262 11.58 16.57 18.18
C TRP A 262 11.73 15.82 16.85
N VAL A 263 12.70 16.26 16.05
CA VAL A 263 12.93 15.85 14.66
C VAL A 263 13.03 14.32 14.52
N TRP A 264 13.82 13.65 15.37
CA TRP A 264 13.98 12.20 15.29
C TRP A 264 12.65 11.45 15.55
N GLY A 265 11.89 11.91 16.55
CA GLY A 265 10.60 11.31 16.85
C GLY A 265 9.56 11.52 15.75
N ASP A 266 9.45 12.75 15.22
CA ASP A 266 8.53 13.04 14.12
C ASP A 266 8.88 12.20 12.88
N GLN A 267 10.17 12.10 12.53
CA GLN A 267 10.62 11.25 11.42
C GLN A 267 10.27 9.76 11.65
N PHE A 268 10.55 9.22 12.83
CA PHE A 268 10.21 7.83 13.16
C PHE A 268 8.71 7.56 13.00
N PHE A 269 7.86 8.44 13.56
CA PHE A 269 6.41 8.27 13.45
C PHE A 269 5.90 8.42 12.02
N ARG A 270 6.55 9.18 11.14
CA ARG A 270 6.21 9.24 9.72
C ARG A 270 6.37 7.90 9.00
N HIS A 271 7.29 7.05 9.44
CA HIS A 271 7.40 5.68 8.94
C HIS A 271 6.27 4.78 9.44
N LEU A 272 5.62 5.12 10.56
CA LEU A 272 4.67 4.26 11.23
C LEU A 272 3.25 4.41 10.67
N SER A 273 2.62 3.30 10.36
CA SER A 273 1.18 3.21 10.14
C SER A 273 0.64 1.92 10.74
N GLY A 274 -0.62 1.91 11.09
CA GLY A 274 -1.21 0.72 11.66
C GLY A 274 -2.72 0.79 11.72
N GLY A 275 -3.33 -0.34 12.06
CA GLY A 275 -4.76 -0.45 12.15
C GLY A 275 -5.22 -1.62 13.00
N VAL A 276 -6.50 -1.66 13.20
CA VAL A 276 -7.18 -2.72 13.97
C VAL A 276 -8.31 -3.28 13.12
N THR A 277 -8.36 -4.61 13.01
CA THR A 277 -9.52 -5.34 12.51
C THR A 277 -10.37 -5.75 13.70
N LEU A 278 -11.66 -5.46 13.65
CA LEU A 278 -12.69 -5.86 14.60
C LEU A 278 -13.51 -6.98 13.99
N ASN A 279 -13.47 -8.19 14.55
CA ASN A 279 -14.29 -9.30 14.13
C ASN A 279 -15.66 -9.20 14.82
N LEU A 280 -16.68 -8.72 14.10
CA LEU A 280 -18.05 -8.50 14.58
C LEU A 280 -18.96 -9.72 14.32
N GLY A 281 -18.39 -10.90 14.36
CA GLY A 281 -19.05 -12.18 14.09
C GLY A 281 -18.46 -12.89 12.87
N THR A 282 -19.20 -13.88 12.34
CA THR A 282 -18.70 -14.74 11.25
C THR A 282 -18.73 -14.06 9.87
N HIS A 283 -19.56 -13.04 9.69
CA HIS A 283 -19.84 -12.42 8.39
C HIS A 283 -19.49 -10.95 8.30
N LEU A 284 -19.17 -10.32 9.42
CA LEU A 284 -18.93 -8.87 9.48
C LEU A 284 -17.59 -8.57 10.14
N ARG A 285 -16.81 -7.66 9.52
CA ARG A 285 -15.58 -7.13 10.08
C ARG A 285 -15.55 -5.63 9.93
N GLY A 286 -15.11 -4.95 10.98
CA GLY A 286 -14.83 -3.52 10.96
C GLY A 286 -13.31 -3.29 10.88
N TYR A 287 -12.90 -2.18 10.30
CA TYR A 287 -11.50 -1.77 10.19
C TYR A 287 -11.35 -0.32 10.64
N VAL A 288 -10.30 -0.05 11.38
CA VAL A 288 -9.87 1.30 11.76
C VAL A 288 -8.38 1.37 11.52
N GLY A 289 -7.91 2.39 10.83
CA GLY A 289 -6.51 2.56 10.51
C GLY A 289 -6.03 3.99 10.65
N TYR A 290 -4.73 4.15 10.86
CA TYR A 290 -4.08 5.43 10.97
C TYR A 290 -2.71 5.42 10.28
N ASN A 291 -2.41 6.48 9.56
CA ASN A 291 -1.14 6.70 8.89
C ASN A 291 -0.59 8.08 9.26
N HIS A 292 0.45 8.11 10.06
CA HIS A 292 1.01 9.35 10.59
C HIS A 292 1.66 10.22 9.50
N GLN A 293 2.31 9.60 8.50
CA GLN A 293 2.88 10.35 7.37
C GLN A 293 1.81 11.15 6.65
N ARG A 294 0.65 10.53 6.35
CA ARG A 294 -0.47 11.23 5.71
C ARG A 294 -0.98 12.39 6.55
N GLN A 295 -1.07 12.19 7.87
CA GLN A 295 -1.50 13.24 8.78
C GLN A 295 -0.56 14.44 8.74
N LYS A 296 0.75 14.23 8.64
CA LYS A 296 1.75 15.29 8.64
C LYS A 296 2.00 15.94 7.28
N THR A 297 1.90 15.18 6.19
CA THR A 297 2.24 15.67 4.85
C THR A 297 1.05 16.36 4.17
N MET A 298 -0.18 15.98 4.51
CA MET A 298 -1.40 16.44 3.83
C MET A 298 -2.18 17.48 4.67
N VAL A 299 -1.50 18.22 5.52
CA VAL A 299 -2.09 19.30 6.34
C VAL A 299 -1.92 20.63 5.63
N ALA A 300 -3.00 21.43 5.58
CA ALA A 300 -2.89 22.83 5.20
C ALA A 300 -2.50 23.68 6.41
N ALA A 301 -1.69 24.72 6.18
CA ALA A 301 -1.25 25.63 7.23
C ALA A 301 -2.46 26.18 8.03
N GLY A 302 -2.40 26.09 9.35
CA GLY A 302 -3.43 26.61 10.24
C GLY A 302 -4.70 25.78 10.40
N ARG A 303 -4.78 24.56 9.82
CA ARG A 303 -5.93 23.66 10.01
C ARG A 303 -5.51 22.30 10.53
N THR A 304 -6.01 21.93 11.70
CA THR A 304 -5.93 20.57 12.24
C THR A 304 -7.08 19.74 11.65
N GLY A 305 -6.74 18.65 10.96
CA GLY A 305 -7.72 17.71 10.38
C GLY A 305 -7.51 16.30 10.89
N VAL A 306 -8.48 15.42 10.64
CA VAL A 306 -8.41 13.97 10.89
C VAL A 306 -7.69 13.21 9.76
N ASN A 307 -6.77 13.89 9.07
CA ASN A 307 -5.99 13.31 7.98
C ASN A 307 -5.24 12.08 8.47
N GLY A 308 -5.11 11.09 7.60
CA GLY A 308 -4.47 9.82 7.95
C GLY A 308 -5.37 8.80 8.64
N LEU A 309 -6.57 9.19 9.12
CA LEU A 309 -7.55 8.26 9.66
C LEU A 309 -8.27 7.54 8.51
N SER A 310 -8.51 6.25 8.68
CA SER A 310 -9.24 5.41 7.73
C SER A 310 -10.19 4.50 8.48
N LEU A 311 -11.36 4.28 7.90
CA LEU A 311 -12.40 3.40 8.43
C LEU A 311 -12.90 2.48 7.33
N GLY A 312 -13.32 1.28 7.68
CA GLY A 312 -13.90 0.36 6.70
C GLY A 312 -14.74 -0.73 7.31
N ILE A 313 -15.51 -1.36 6.46
CA ILE A 313 -16.36 -2.49 6.81
C ILE A 313 -16.28 -3.57 5.71
N ARG A 314 -16.29 -4.82 6.12
CA ARG A 314 -16.39 -5.98 5.23
C ARG A 314 -17.60 -6.81 5.61
N GLY A 315 -18.41 -7.11 4.61
CA GLY A 315 -19.50 -8.09 4.70
C GLY A 315 -19.19 -9.31 3.86
N GLN A 316 -19.47 -10.51 4.40
CA GLN A 316 -19.25 -11.77 3.76
C GLN A 316 -20.56 -12.51 3.57
N PHE A 317 -20.98 -12.67 2.33
CA PHE A 317 -22.16 -13.43 1.96
C PHE A 317 -21.76 -14.75 1.28
N ARG A 318 -22.76 -15.59 0.98
CA ARG A 318 -22.53 -16.91 0.42
C ARG A 318 -21.63 -16.91 -0.83
N ASN A 319 -21.89 -16.04 -1.76
CA ASN A 319 -21.19 -16.00 -3.07
C ASN A 319 -20.40 -14.70 -3.31
N VAL A 320 -20.53 -13.73 -2.42
CA VAL A 320 -19.96 -12.40 -2.60
C VAL A 320 -19.40 -11.90 -1.28
N ASP A 321 -18.18 -11.40 -1.28
CA ASP A 321 -17.66 -10.58 -0.19
C ASP A 321 -17.55 -9.14 -0.70
N PHE A 322 -17.95 -8.18 0.11
CA PHE A 322 -17.74 -6.78 -0.20
C PHE A 322 -16.92 -6.10 0.90
N ASN A 323 -16.12 -5.15 0.50
CA ASN A 323 -15.41 -4.23 1.39
C ASN A 323 -15.72 -2.80 0.97
N VAL A 324 -15.96 -1.95 1.94
CA VAL A 324 -16.08 -0.51 1.72
C VAL A 324 -15.17 0.18 2.72
N ALA A 325 -14.39 1.14 2.26
CA ALA A 325 -13.54 1.94 3.14
C ALA A 325 -13.56 3.41 2.74
N ARG A 326 -13.38 4.25 3.74
CA ARG A 326 -13.15 5.68 3.56
C ARG A 326 -11.86 6.08 4.25
N SER A 327 -10.98 6.71 3.49
CA SER A 327 -9.69 7.20 3.97
C SER A 327 -9.62 8.71 3.80
N VAL A 328 -9.29 9.40 4.88
CA VAL A 328 -9.09 10.86 4.84
C VAL A 328 -7.65 11.12 4.44
N TYR A 329 -7.44 11.48 3.17
CA TYR A 329 -6.11 11.80 2.64
C TYR A 329 -5.75 13.26 2.89
N HIS A 330 -6.68 14.17 2.61
CA HIS A 330 -6.47 15.61 2.69
C HIS A 330 -7.71 16.28 3.29
N PHE A 331 -7.57 17.46 3.89
CA PHE A 331 -8.72 18.19 4.43
C PHE A 331 -9.77 18.54 3.36
N ALA A 332 -9.34 18.69 2.10
CA ALA A 332 -10.23 19.01 0.97
C ALA A 332 -10.87 17.77 0.35
N GLY A 333 -10.45 16.55 0.70
CA GLY A 333 -11.00 15.35 0.09
C GLY A 333 -10.67 14.06 0.81
N SER A 334 -11.62 13.15 0.80
CA SER A 334 -11.47 11.79 1.25
C SER A 334 -11.63 10.85 0.05
N SER A 335 -10.95 9.73 0.08
CA SER A 335 -11.12 8.67 -0.91
C SER A 335 -12.11 7.63 -0.42
N THR A 336 -12.89 7.09 -1.36
CA THR A 336 -13.77 5.94 -1.12
C THR A 336 -13.23 4.74 -1.87
N HIS A 337 -13.05 3.64 -1.16
CA HIS A 337 -12.56 2.39 -1.70
C HIS A 337 -13.68 1.35 -1.66
N LEU A 338 -13.87 0.65 -2.75
CA LEU A 338 -14.82 -0.45 -2.88
C LEU A 338 -14.05 -1.71 -3.26
N GLY A 339 -14.36 -2.82 -2.64
CA GLY A 339 -13.79 -4.12 -2.96
C GLY A 339 -14.89 -5.16 -3.09
N LEU A 340 -14.78 -6.03 -4.10
CA LEU A 340 -15.71 -7.12 -4.34
C LEU A 340 -14.94 -8.40 -4.62
N VAL A 341 -15.34 -9.49 -3.99
CA VAL A 341 -14.91 -10.85 -4.34
C VAL A 341 -16.10 -11.64 -4.82
N LEU A 342 -16.00 -12.11 -6.05
CA LEU A 342 -16.97 -13.02 -6.66
C LEU A 342 -16.47 -14.45 -6.52
N ARG A 343 -17.20 -15.29 -5.80
CA ARG A 343 -16.88 -16.71 -5.65
C ARG A 343 -17.45 -17.50 -6.80
N LEU A 344 -16.57 -18.24 -7.50
CA LEU A 344 -16.98 -19.06 -8.60
C LEU A 344 -17.67 -20.36 -8.09
N PRO A 345 -18.79 -20.79 -8.70
CA PRO A 345 -19.70 -21.80 -8.14
C PRO A 345 -19.16 -23.23 -7.98
N ASN A 346 -17.95 -23.53 -8.43
CA ASN A 346 -17.39 -24.90 -8.47
C ASN A 346 -16.37 -25.21 -7.37
N GLN A 347 -16.36 -24.49 -6.25
CA GLN A 347 -15.41 -24.73 -5.18
C GLN A 347 -16.15 -25.10 -3.89
N ALA A 348 -16.06 -26.37 -3.52
CA ALA A 348 -16.42 -26.81 -2.17
C ALA A 348 -15.58 -25.99 -1.17
N ARG A 349 -16.24 -25.27 -0.28
CA ARG A 349 -15.61 -24.52 0.80
C ARG A 349 -14.63 -25.43 1.53
N LYS A 350 -13.34 -25.25 1.34
CA LYS A 350 -12.35 -25.76 2.29
C LYS A 350 -12.53 -24.91 3.54
N THR A 351 -13.38 -25.36 4.45
CA THR A 351 -13.47 -24.79 5.80
C THR A 351 -12.06 -24.81 6.39
N PRO A 352 -11.51 -23.68 6.82
CA PRO A 352 -10.29 -23.72 7.60
C PRO A 352 -10.57 -24.62 8.80
N PRO A 353 -9.62 -25.45 9.24
CA PRO A 353 -9.82 -26.30 10.40
C PRO A 353 -10.27 -25.42 11.56
N ALA A 354 -11.35 -25.84 12.23
CA ALA A 354 -12.01 -25.10 13.30
C ALA A 354 -11.13 -24.94 14.56
N ASN A 355 -9.90 -25.45 14.53
CA ASN A 355 -8.89 -25.40 15.58
C ASN A 355 -7.51 -25.14 14.94
N ALA A 356 -7.19 -23.91 14.67
CA ALA A 356 -5.82 -23.44 14.49
C ALA A 356 -5.66 -22.10 15.18
#